data_05ad7a28cbd83f42ccaf2013c9703373
#
_entry.id   05ad7a28cbd83f42ccaf2013c9703373
#
_cell.length_a   1.000
_cell.length_b   1.000
_cell.length_c   1.000
_cell.angle_alpha   90.00
_cell.angle_beta   90.00
_cell.angle_gamma   90.00
#
_symmetry.space_group_name_H-M   'P 1'
#
loop_
_entity.id
_entity.type
_entity.pdbx_description
1 polymer ?
#
loop_
_entity_poly.entity_id
_entity_poly.type
_entity_poly.pdbx_seq_one_letter_code
_entity_poly.pdbx_strand_id
1 'polypeptide(L)'
;MKILLATWNPDKVRWLSRGFEALGIPVEAVNPAECAGEEETGDTCAENAEKKALSVGVRSGVIVAAEDSGLFLEGLCGFPGTHTARWAPGSDRDRAALLVEKLRGNPNRRA
;
A
#
# COMPACT_ATOMS: atom_id res chain seq x y z
N MET A 1 -20.75 6.64 -12.18
CA MET A 1 -19.73 5.62 -11.84
C MET A 1 -19.13 5.99 -10.50
N LYS A 2 -19.01 5.04 -9.61
CA LYS A 2 -18.40 5.21 -8.30
C LYS A 2 -17.30 4.18 -8.13
N ILE A 3 -16.17 4.58 -7.54
CA ILE A 3 -15.04 3.69 -7.27
C ILE A 3 -14.95 3.42 -5.77
N LEU A 4 -14.85 2.15 -5.40
CA LEU A 4 -14.50 1.74 -4.03
C LEU A 4 -12.97 1.64 -3.90
N LEU A 5 -12.41 2.27 -2.88
CA LEU A 5 -10.99 2.18 -2.56
C LEU A 5 -10.76 1.05 -1.54
N ALA A 6 -10.14 -0.03 -1.98
CA ALA A 6 -9.77 -1.17 -1.13
C ALA A 6 -8.41 -0.89 -0.46
N THR A 7 -8.41 0.02 0.49
CA THR A 7 -7.25 0.32 1.34
C THR A 7 -7.69 0.72 2.73
N TRP A 8 -6.94 0.25 3.73
CA TRP A 8 -7.16 0.58 5.15
C TRP A 8 -6.22 1.67 5.67
N ASN A 9 -5.31 2.15 4.83
CA ASN A 9 -4.39 3.22 5.21
C ASN A 9 -5.06 4.58 4.98
N PRO A 10 -5.32 5.40 6.04
CA PRO A 10 -5.99 6.69 5.91
C PRO A 10 -5.25 7.68 5.02
N ASP A 11 -3.93 7.61 4.97
CA ASP A 11 -3.14 8.49 4.12
C ASP A 11 -3.31 8.13 2.65
N LYS A 12 -3.34 6.83 2.33
CA LYS A 12 -3.62 6.35 0.98
C LYS A 12 -5.03 6.71 0.54
N VAL A 13 -6.02 6.54 1.40
CA VAL A 13 -7.40 6.99 1.13
C VAL A 13 -7.41 8.46 0.76
N ARG A 14 -6.74 9.30 1.54
CA ARG A 14 -6.73 10.75 1.35
C ARG A 14 -6.12 11.16 0.03
N TRP A 15 -4.96 10.65 -0.33
CA TRP A 15 -4.32 11.09 -1.57
C TRP A 15 -4.93 10.46 -2.82
N LEU A 16 -5.41 9.21 -2.76
CA LEU A 16 -6.17 8.60 -3.85
C LEU A 16 -7.49 9.33 -4.11
N SER A 17 -8.24 9.65 -3.04
CA SER A 17 -9.49 10.42 -3.17
C SER A 17 -9.27 11.74 -3.89
N ARG A 18 -8.25 12.50 -3.51
CA ARG A 18 -7.90 13.75 -4.19
C ARG A 18 -7.61 13.58 -5.68
N GLY A 19 -6.92 12.50 -6.04
CA GLY A 19 -6.61 12.19 -7.43
C GLY A 19 -7.87 11.91 -8.25
N PHE A 20 -8.78 11.09 -7.74
CA PHE A 20 -10.03 10.77 -8.42
C PHE A 20 -11.01 11.95 -8.44
N GLU A 21 -11.14 12.70 -7.36
CA GLU A 21 -11.97 13.89 -7.28
C GLU A 21 -11.54 14.96 -8.30
N ALA A 22 -10.24 15.14 -8.50
CA ALA A 22 -9.71 16.04 -9.52
C ALA A 22 -10.13 15.65 -10.95
N LEU A 23 -10.47 14.38 -11.16
CA LEU A 23 -11.01 13.85 -12.41
C LEU A 23 -12.55 13.81 -12.44
N GLY A 24 -13.21 14.32 -11.40
CA GLY A 24 -14.67 14.30 -11.28
C GLY A 24 -15.24 12.90 -11.00
N ILE A 25 -14.42 11.97 -10.49
CA ILE A 25 -14.82 10.59 -10.20
C ILE A 25 -15.08 10.46 -8.70
N PRO A 26 -16.33 10.16 -8.27
CA PRO A 26 -16.63 9.94 -6.86
C PRO A 26 -16.00 8.64 -6.36
N VAL A 27 -15.41 8.68 -5.17
CA VAL A 27 -14.81 7.53 -4.51
C VAL A 27 -15.37 7.34 -3.11
N GLU A 28 -15.32 6.09 -2.65
CA GLU A 28 -15.68 5.72 -1.28
C GLU A 28 -14.64 4.74 -0.75
N ALA A 29 -14.14 4.97 0.45
CA ALA A 29 -13.28 4.01 1.11
C ALA A 29 -14.10 2.85 1.69
N VAL A 30 -13.60 1.63 1.51
CA VAL A 30 -14.22 0.45 2.10
C VAL A 30 -14.02 0.47 3.61
N ASN A 31 -15.05 0.09 4.36
CA ASN A 31 -14.91 -0.09 5.79
C ASN A 31 -13.98 -1.27 6.09
N PRO A 32 -12.89 -1.08 6.85
CA PRO A 32 -11.95 -2.15 7.18
C PRO A 32 -12.61 -3.39 7.80
N ALA A 33 -13.71 -3.21 8.54
CA ALA A 33 -14.46 -4.32 9.14
C ALA A 33 -15.16 -5.23 8.11
N GLU A 34 -15.40 -4.75 6.90
CA GLU A 34 -16.03 -5.51 5.82
C GLU A 34 -15.02 -6.34 5.02
N CYS A 35 -13.74 -6.13 5.26
CA CYS A 35 -12.62 -6.73 4.52
C CYS A 35 -11.65 -7.45 5.48
N ALA A 36 -12.19 -8.09 6.51
CA ALA A 36 -11.37 -8.75 7.51
C ALA A 36 -10.55 -9.90 6.92
N GLY A 37 -9.23 -9.82 7.03
CA GLY A 37 -8.35 -10.98 7.04
C GLY A 37 -7.52 -11.27 5.80
N GLU A 38 -7.48 -10.42 4.80
CA GLU A 38 -6.52 -10.60 3.70
C GLU A 38 -5.14 -10.08 4.13
N GLU A 39 -4.28 -11.00 4.51
CA GLU A 39 -2.87 -10.71 4.70
C GLU A 39 -2.22 -10.39 3.34
N GLU A 40 -1.39 -9.36 3.30
CA GLU A 40 -0.56 -9.03 2.14
C GLU A 40 0.57 -10.06 2.00
N THR A 41 0.23 -11.26 1.53
CA THR A 41 1.12 -12.43 1.40
C THR A 41 1.68 -12.60 0.01
N GLY A 42 1.40 -11.69 -0.92
CA GLY A 42 1.93 -11.71 -2.28
C GLY A 42 3.42 -11.39 -2.33
N ASP A 43 4.10 -11.94 -3.32
CA ASP A 43 5.53 -11.69 -3.55
C ASP A 43 5.78 -10.33 -4.21
N THR A 44 4.75 -9.72 -4.79
CA THR A 44 4.82 -8.41 -5.43
C THR A 44 3.74 -7.45 -4.92
N CYS A 45 3.99 -6.15 -5.06
CA CYS A 45 2.98 -5.14 -4.75
C CYS A 45 1.72 -5.30 -5.63
N ALA A 46 1.89 -5.69 -6.90
CA ALA A 46 0.76 -5.94 -7.80
C ALA A 46 -0.13 -7.07 -7.28
N GLU A 47 0.45 -8.20 -6.86
CA GLU A 47 -0.30 -9.31 -6.26
C GLU A 47 -1.03 -8.90 -4.97
N ASN A 48 -0.38 -8.11 -4.13
CA ASN A 48 -1.01 -7.61 -2.91
C ASN A 48 -2.17 -6.65 -3.22
N ALA A 49 -2.01 -5.76 -4.21
CA ALA A 49 -3.08 -4.87 -4.65
C ALA A 49 -4.26 -5.67 -5.23
N GLU A 50 -4.00 -6.69 -6.06
CA GLU A 50 -5.04 -7.56 -6.60
C GLU A 50 -5.81 -8.30 -5.50
N LYS A 51 -5.12 -8.88 -4.54
CA LYS A 51 -5.74 -9.54 -3.37
C LYS A 51 -6.64 -8.59 -2.60
N LYS A 52 -6.20 -7.36 -2.34
CA LYS A 52 -7.02 -6.34 -1.68
C LYS A 52 -8.27 -6.01 -2.49
N ALA A 53 -8.16 -5.85 -3.80
CA ALA A 53 -9.32 -5.56 -4.65
C ALA A 53 -10.31 -6.72 -4.65
N LEU A 54 -9.84 -7.96 -4.71
CA LEU A 54 -10.68 -9.16 -4.70
C LEU A 54 -11.34 -9.40 -3.34
N SER A 55 -10.68 -9.04 -2.23
CA SER A 55 -11.23 -9.23 -0.87
C SER A 55 -12.49 -8.42 -0.61
N VAL A 56 -12.64 -7.29 -1.29
CA VAL A 56 -13.85 -6.45 -1.22
C VAL A 56 -15.05 -7.11 -1.91
N GLY A 57 -14.77 -8.12 -2.70
CA GLY A 57 -15.78 -8.87 -3.44
C GLY A 57 -16.26 -8.17 -4.71
N VAL A 58 -16.72 -8.99 -5.64
CA VAL A 58 -17.30 -8.49 -6.89
C VAL A 58 -18.74 -8.04 -6.61
N ARG A 59 -18.94 -6.72 -6.57
CA ARG A 59 -20.29 -6.14 -6.50
C ARG A 59 -20.67 -5.67 -7.89
N SER A 60 -21.82 -6.11 -8.37
CA SER A 60 -22.33 -5.71 -9.69
C SER A 60 -22.42 -4.18 -9.81
N GLY A 61 -21.84 -3.64 -10.87
CA GLY A 61 -21.88 -2.20 -11.16
C GLY A 61 -20.91 -1.33 -10.38
N VAL A 62 -19.98 -1.93 -9.63
CA VAL A 62 -18.99 -1.21 -8.83
C VAL A 62 -17.58 -1.55 -9.31
N ILE A 63 -16.75 -0.52 -9.49
CA ILE A 63 -15.32 -0.67 -9.76
C ILE A 63 -14.59 -0.59 -8.43
N VAL A 64 -13.70 -1.54 -8.18
CA VAL A 64 -12.83 -1.54 -7.00
C VAL A 64 -11.42 -1.17 -7.44
N ALA A 65 -10.82 -0.21 -6.77
CA ALA A 65 -9.42 0.16 -6.93
C ALA A 65 -8.65 -0.16 -5.66
N ALA A 66 -7.50 -0.80 -5.81
CA ALA A 66 -6.56 -1.07 -4.74
C ALA A 66 -5.17 -0.64 -5.14
N GLU A 67 -4.36 -0.35 -4.14
CA GLU A 67 -2.97 0.06 -4.30
C GLU A 67 -2.11 -0.70 -3.28
N ASP A 68 -0.91 -1.06 -3.68
CA ASP A 68 0.15 -1.49 -2.81
C ASP A 68 1.48 -0.90 -3.27
N SER A 69 2.32 -0.50 -2.32
CA SER A 69 3.60 0.12 -2.59
C SER A 69 4.67 -0.39 -1.64
N GLY A 70 5.91 -0.35 -2.10
CA GLY A 70 7.05 -0.77 -1.32
C GLY A 70 8.29 0.05 -1.65
N LEU A 71 9.22 0.10 -0.70
CA LEU A 71 10.54 0.66 -0.86
C LEU A 71 11.54 -0.48 -1.06
N PHE A 72 12.21 -0.48 -2.20
CA PHE A 72 13.20 -1.50 -2.58
C PHE A 72 14.59 -0.88 -2.64
N LEU A 73 15.41 -1.11 -1.63
CA LEU A 73 16.75 -0.54 -1.53
C LEU A 73 17.78 -1.50 -2.13
N GLU A 74 18.46 -1.08 -3.20
CA GLU A 74 19.48 -1.90 -3.85
C GLU A 74 20.59 -2.30 -2.90
N GLY A 75 21.07 -1.37 -2.08
CA GLY A 75 22.11 -1.63 -1.08
C GLY A 75 21.73 -2.62 0.02
N LEU A 76 20.44 -2.97 0.12
CA LEU A 76 19.89 -3.97 1.04
C LEU A 76 19.20 -5.13 0.30
N CYS A 77 19.63 -5.41 -0.95
CA CYS A 77 19.08 -6.48 -1.78
C CYS A 77 17.54 -6.43 -1.94
N GLY A 78 17.00 -5.22 -2.08
CA GLY A 78 15.57 -4.99 -2.24
C GLY A 78 14.78 -4.89 -0.93
N PHE A 79 15.42 -5.08 0.23
CA PHE A 79 14.76 -4.91 1.52
C PHE A 79 14.37 -3.43 1.75
N PRO A 80 13.24 -3.12 2.39
CA PRO A 80 12.20 -4.00 2.94
C PRO A 80 11.17 -4.51 1.92
N GLY A 81 11.14 -3.98 0.69
CA GLY A 81 10.29 -4.46 -0.40
C GLY A 81 8.80 -4.37 -0.08
N THR A 82 8.06 -5.44 -0.32
CA THR A 82 6.61 -5.52 -0.05
C THR A 82 6.27 -5.41 1.44
N HIS A 83 7.24 -5.54 2.33
CA HIS A 83 7.06 -5.43 3.78
C HIS A 83 7.31 -4.02 4.34
N THR A 84 7.45 -3.01 3.49
CA THR A 84 7.83 -1.64 3.87
C THR A 84 7.03 -1.07 5.05
N ALA A 85 5.74 -1.32 5.11
CA ALA A 85 4.88 -0.79 6.18
C ALA A 85 4.89 -1.62 7.49
N ARG A 86 5.50 -2.83 7.49
CA ARG A 86 5.34 -3.79 8.60
C ARG A 86 6.59 -4.58 9.01
N TRP A 87 7.75 -4.32 8.41
CA TRP A 87 8.98 -5.06 8.73
C TRP A 87 9.55 -4.75 10.12
N ALA A 88 9.15 -3.64 10.72
CA ALA A 88 9.52 -3.25 12.07
C ALA A 88 8.38 -2.47 12.73
N PRO A 89 8.25 -2.51 14.06
CA PRO A 89 7.23 -1.76 14.80
C PRO A 89 7.49 -0.26 14.73
N GLY A 90 6.48 0.54 15.07
CA GLY A 90 6.55 1.99 15.10
C GLY A 90 5.94 2.66 13.87
N SER A 91 6.24 3.94 13.71
CA SER A 91 5.79 4.77 12.59
C SER A 91 6.62 4.55 11.33
N ASP A 92 6.17 5.09 10.20
CA ASP A 92 6.97 5.13 8.97
C ASP A 92 8.28 5.87 9.17
N ARG A 93 8.28 6.93 9.99
CA ARG A 93 9.49 7.67 10.35
C ARG A 93 10.48 6.80 11.14
N ASP A 94 10.00 5.98 12.07
CA ASP A 94 10.84 5.07 12.84
C ASP A 94 11.47 4.02 11.93
N ARG A 95 10.69 3.43 11.04
CA ARG A 95 11.19 2.48 10.03
C ARG A 95 12.20 3.11 9.09
N ALA A 96 11.96 4.33 8.64
CA ALA A 96 12.90 5.07 7.79
C ALA A 96 14.23 5.31 8.50
N ALA A 97 14.21 5.70 9.78
CA ALA A 97 15.42 5.88 10.59
C ALA A 97 16.23 4.59 10.71
N LEU A 98 15.56 3.45 10.92
CA LEU A 98 16.22 2.14 10.96
C LEU A 98 16.83 1.75 9.60
N LEU A 99 16.20 2.11 8.49
CA LEU A 99 16.75 1.85 7.14
C LEU A 99 18.00 2.69 6.89
N VAL A 100 18.00 3.96 7.30
CA VAL A 100 19.18 4.83 7.23
C VAL A 100 20.33 4.22 8.03
N GLU A 101 20.06 3.70 9.22
CA GLU A 101 21.06 3.02 10.05
C GLU A 101 21.59 1.76 9.37
N LYS A 102 20.74 0.93 8.78
CA LYS A 102 21.14 -0.27 8.02
C LYS A 102 22.01 0.06 6.81
N LEU A 103 21.82 1.23 6.18
CA LEU A 103 22.59 1.70 5.05
C LEU A 103 23.90 2.41 5.46
N ARG A 104 24.16 2.57 6.76
CA ARG A 104 25.39 3.22 7.23
C ARG A 104 26.63 2.49 6.69
N GLY A 105 27.54 3.24 6.08
CA GLY A 105 28.73 2.67 5.44
C GLY A 105 28.50 2.01 4.09
N ASN A 106 27.26 1.87 3.62
CA ASN A 106 26.95 1.35 2.30
C ASN A 106 26.96 2.49 1.26
N PRO A 107 27.78 2.42 0.19
CA PRO A 107 27.83 3.45 -0.84
C PRO A 107 26.60 3.41 -1.78
N ASN A 108 25.93 2.26 -1.91
CA ASN A 108 24.75 2.12 -2.75
C ASN A 108 23.49 2.52 -1.98
N ARG A 109 22.93 3.66 -2.35
CA ARG A 109 21.74 4.24 -1.73
C ARG A 109 20.56 4.39 -2.69
N ARG A 110 20.56 3.61 -3.76
CA ARG A 110 19.47 3.60 -4.74
C ARG A 110 18.24 2.87 -4.20
N ALA A 111 17.07 3.37 -4.64
CA ALA A 111 15.78 2.79 -4.33
C ALA A 111 14.96 2.57 -5.60
#